data_c1ea3c551a9a15d06b3c97abde4f2849
#
_entry.id   c1ea3c551a9a15d06b3c97abde4f2849
#
_cell.length_a   1.000
_cell.length_b   1.000
_cell.length_c   1.000
_cell.angle_alpha   90.00
_cell.angle_beta   90.00
_cell.angle_gamma   90.00
#
_symmetry.space_group_name_H-M   'P 1'
#
loop_
_entity.id
_entity.type
_entity.pdbx_description
1 polymer ?
#
loop_
_entity_poly.entity_id
_entity_poly.type
_entity_poly.pdbx_seq_one_letter_code
_entity_poly.pdbx_strand_id
1 'polypeptide(L)'
;MSKRKLTILVLGALLIGNANLRAAETAETEPQQQPVSDSTAVPFGSEDLSAKDTSEAGGNVSQAELDGVRAEIATLRDQLTQRLDKTIANSKRSLSISGSTQTRYSASTSPNKNGFLFNSAILSLKGYLKRDYEEGKSISYTLGLGSNTSYNLQPTDAYLQYSIGQSLDIDKPYLNVNIGQQKKNFGLEATTTEDKQPAINLAQFASKLGLSARDIGIRFYGDLFPVVDLGYNYRIPLIEYSLGLYNGSGPNTADTNQDKDIEGRIVINAPAGYYSPYRGLALGGSFYRGKQDLYKGTTLITKGEGEAKKIRYGTDLSYVSAPFGFTAEYVIGKDEKALSGTTLANAVRATTQSKGYTVTLFYEWGEQFYKNSRNQSRNDDWWPTTFQPFLRYDHWDPDTAVASNESNITTLGFNVFFAETTKFQLNYSISDDKLATLKQNTFAAQFQFGF
;
A
#
# COMPACT_ATOMS: atom_id res chain seq x y z
N MET A 1 36.67 -18.27 30.09
CA MET A 1 35.31 -17.66 30.03
C MET A 1 34.77 -17.81 28.62
N SER A 2 33.69 -18.49 28.54
CA SER A 2 33.12 -19.13 27.32
C SER A 2 32.57 -18.16 26.29
N LYS A 3 33.06 -18.27 25.04
CA LYS A 3 32.50 -17.62 23.86
C LYS A 3 31.25 -18.36 23.41
N ARG A 4 30.08 -17.86 23.72
CA ARG A 4 28.84 -18.34 23.05
C ARG A 4 28.70 -17.61 21.73
N LYS A 5 29.02 -18.30 20.64
CA LYS A 5 28.71 -17.92 19.28
C LYS A 5 27.18 -18.03 19.09
N LEU A 6 26.54 -16.92 18.81
CA LEU A 6 25.15 -16.85 18.35
C LEU A 6 25.13 -17.35 16.91
N THR A 7 24.72 -18.60 16.69
CA THR A 7 24.53 -19.15 15.35
C THR A 7 23.16 -18.66 14.86
N ILE A 8 23.18 -17.59 14.09
CA ILE A 8 22.02 -17.20 13.26
C ILE A 8 22.03 -18.15 12.08
N LEU A 9 21.11 -19.09 12.08
CA LEU A 9 20.89 -20.05 11.01
C LEU A 9 20.35 -19.28 9.79
N VAL A 10 21.21 -19.07 8.80
CA VAL A 10 20.85 -18.55 7.49
C VAL A 10 20.12 -19.66 6.74
N LEU A 11 18.79 -19.64 6.76
CA LEU A 11 17.94 -20.55 5.97
C LEU A 11 17.86 -20.16 4.48
N GLY A 12 18.80 -19.37 3.99
CA GLY A 12 18.87 -18.88 2.60
C GLY A 12 19.73 -19.70 1.64
N ALA A 13 20.43 -20.75 2.11
CA ALA A 13 21.44 -21.43 1.29
C ALA A 13 21.01 -22.80 0.72
N LEU A 14 19.74 -23.16 0.76
CA LEU A 14 19.27 -24.50 0.35
C LEU A 14 18.36 -24.53 -0.89
N LEU A 15 18.31 -23.45 -1.68
CA LEU A 15 17.50 -23.41 -2.93
C LEU A 15 18.33 -23.16 -4.20
N ILE A 16 19.65 -23.30 -4.15
CA ILE A 16 20.50 -23.31 -5.36
C ILE A 16 21.25 -24.64 -5.40
N GLY A 17 20.56 -25.65 -5.85
CA GLY A 17 21.13 -26.95 -6.12
C GLY A 17 20.26 -27.77 -7.05
N ASN A 18 20.67 -27.83 -8.31
CA ASN A 18 20.28 -28.81 -9.34
C ASN A 18 18.87 -28.68 -9.94
N ALA A 19 18.76 -27.95 -11.04
CA ALA A 19 17.84 -28.28 -12.11
C ALA A 19 18.55 -28.19 -13.46
N ASN A 20 19.26 -29.24 -13.84
CA ASN A 20 19.53 -29.55 -15.23
C ASN A 20 18.22 -29.95 -15.88
N LEU A 21 17.59 -29.07 -16.62
CA LEU A 21 16.48 -29.40 -17.51
C LEU A 21 17.01 -29.67 -18.91
N ARG A 22 17.05 -30.95 -19.24
CA ARG A 22 17.11 -31.45 -20.62
C ARG A 22 15.82 -31.03 -21.32
N ALA A 23 15.95 -30.30 -22.41
CA ALA A 23 14.89 -30.12 -23.38
C ALA A 23 14.57 -31.50 -24.02
N ALA A 24 13.34 -31.92 -23.92
CA ALA A 24 12.74 -32.96 -24.72
C ALA A 24 11.59 -32.33 -25.49
N GLU A 25 11.79 -32.15 -26.75
CA GLU A 25 10.85 -31.85 -27.82
C GLU A 25 9.89 -33.02 -27.95
N THR A 26 8.60 -32.83 -27.64
CA THR A 26 7.54 -33.69 -28.15
C THR A 26 6.37 -32.82 -28.57
N ALA A 27 6.14 -32.85 -29.88
CA ALA A 27 4.95 -32.29 -30.52
C ALA A 27 3.72 -33.05 -30.05
N GLU A 28 2.75 -32.32 -29.46
CA GLU A 28 1.40 -32.82 -29.27
C GLU A 28 0.39 -31.85 -29.83
N THR A 29 -0.48 -32.42 -30.58
CA THR A 29 -1.57 -31.97 -31.41
C THR A 29 -2.56 -31.11 -30.59
N GLU A 30 -2.96 -29.96 -31.14
CA GLU A 30 -4.09 -29.13 -30.65
C GLU A 30 -5.40 -29.92 -30.65
N PRO A 31 -6.20 -29.88 -29.59
CA PRO A 31 -7.60 -30.24 -29.66
C PRO A 31 -8.42 -29.03 -30.09
N GLN A 32 -9.11 -29.17 -31.19
CA GLN A 32 -10.11 -28.25 -31.72
C GLN A 32 -11.15 -27.89 -30.64
N GLN A 33 -11.33 -26.61 -30.41
CA GLN A 33 -12.46 -26.06 -29.67
C GLN A 33 -13.74 -26.23 -30.50
N GLN A 34 -14.67 -27.02 -29.99
CA GLN A 34 -16.06 -26.98 -30.43
C GLN A 34 -16.75 -25.75 -29.83
N PRO A 35 -17.65 -25.09 -30.59
CA PRO A 35 -18.40 -23.94 -30.08
C PRO A 35 -19.42 -24.39 -29.04
N VAL A 36 -19.37 -23.81 -27.86
CA VAL A 36 -20.41 -23.98 -26.84
C VAL A 36 -21.62 -23.21 -27.27
N SER A 37 -22.68 -23.97 -27.59
CA SER A 37 -24.00 -23.44 -27.89
C SER A 37 -24.60 -22.76 -26.65
N ASP A 38 -25.07 -21.54 -26.87
CA ASP A 38 -26.03 -20.83 -26.02
C ASP A 38 -27.17 -21.74 -25.59
N SER A 39 -27.33 -21.94 -24.30
CA SER A 39 -28.53 -22.55 -23.78
C SER A 39 -29.06 -21.82 -22.55
N THR A 40 -30.08 -21.04 -22.82
CA THR A 40 -31.26 -20.83 -22.02
C THR A 40 -31.10 -20.28 -20.60
N ALA A 41 -31.32 -18.98 -20.52
CA ALA A 41 -31.81 -18.30 -19.33
C ALA A 41 -33.09 -18.97 -18.84
N VAL A 42 -33.09 -19.48 -17.62
CA VAL A 42 -34.29 -19.89 -16.90
C VAL A 42 -34.89 -18.65 -16.26
N PRO A 43 -36.11 -18.25 -16.55
CA PRO A 43 -36.74 -17.11 -15.89
C PRO A 43 -37.10 -17.50 -14.46
N PHE A 44 -36.61 -16.74 -13.49
CA PHE A 44 -37.14 -16.77 -12.13
C PHE A 44 -38.55 -16.18 -12.16
N GLY A 45 -39.56 -17.02 -12.07
CA GLY A 45 -40.93 -16.63 -11.84
C GLY A 45 -41.07 -16.04 -10.44
N SER A 46 -41.52 -14.80 -10.36
CA SER A 46 -42.01 -14.18 -9.14
C SER A 46 -43.36 -14.82 -8.79
N GLU A 47 -43.37 -15.79 -7.89
CA GLU A 47 -44.62 -16.21 -7.25
C GLU A 47 -44.87 -15.37 -6.01
N ASP A 48 -45.96 -14.63 -6.05
CA ASP A 48 -46.62 -13.91 -4.96
C ASP A 48 -46.89 -14.86 -3.79
N LEU A 49 -46.15 -14.75 -2.70
CA LEU A 49 -46.53 -15.38 -1.45
C LEU A 49 -47.46 -14.46 -0.67
N SER A 50 -48.73 -14.47 -1.02
CA SER A 50 -49.79 -13.93 -0.17
C SER A 50 -49.87 -14.76 1.12
N ALA A 51 -49.72 -14.09 2.25
CA ALA A 51 -49.91 -14.66 3.57
C ALA A 51 -51.28 -15.31 3.68
N LYS A 52 -51.30 -16.64 3.83
CA LYS A 52 -52.48 -17.37 4.28
C LYS A 52 -52.23 -17.86 5.70
N ASP A 53 -53.04 -17.39 6.61
CA ASP A 53 -53.20 -17.93 7.95
C ASP A 53 -53.20 -19.45 7.94
N THR A 54 -52.28 -20.05 8.70
CA THR A 54 -52.37 -21.45 9.09
C THR A 54 -52.12 -21.58 10.59
N SER A 55 -53.20 -21.45 11.32
CA SER A 55 -53.33 -22.15 12.58
C SER A 55 -53.52 -23.66 12.29
N GLU A 56 -52.80 -24.47 13.08
CA GLU A 56 -52.95 -25.91 13.29
C GLU A 56 -52.62 -26.87 12.14
N ALA A 57 -51.41 -27.42 12.21
CA ALA A 57 -51.17 -28.85 12.05
C ALA A 57 -49.76 -29.18 12.57
N GLY A 58 -49.65 -29.68 13.78
CA GLY A 58 -48.48 -30.42 14.26
C GLY A 58 -48.34 -31.72 13.47
N GLY A 59 -47.81 -31.62 12.26
CA GLY A 59 -47.39 -32.77 11.46
C GLY A 59 -46.06 -33.28 12.03
N ASN A 60 -46.04 -34.44 12.65
CA ASN A 60 -44.81 -35.16 12.93
C ASN A 60 -44.07 -35.38 11.61
N VAL A 61 -43.02 -34.65 11.36
CA VAL A 61 -42.12 -34.91 10.25
C VAL A 61 -41.62 -36.34 10.40
N SER A 62 -41.89 -37.17 9.40
CA SER A 62 -41.52 -38.58 9.47
C SER A 62 -40.00 -38.73 9.54
N GLN A 63 -39.54 -39.75 10.29
CA GLN A 63 -38.10 -40.02 10.37
C GLN A 63 -37.46 -40.18 8.99
N ALA A 64 -38.21 -40.71 8.01
CA ALA A 64 -37.81 -40.88 6.62
C ALA A 64 -37.58 -39.52 5.90
N GLU A 65 -38.41 -38.52 6.17
CA GLU A 65 -38.23 -37.15 5.62
C GLU A 65 -37.04 -36.47 6.23
N LEU A 66 -36.81 -36.63 7.53
CA LEU A 66 -35.62 -36.13 8.23
C LEU A 66 -34.34 -36.79 7.70
N ASP A 67 -34.33 -38.06 7.45
CA ASP A 67 -33.18 -38.76 6.89
C ASP A 67 -32.96 -38.42 5.42
N GLY A 68 -34.03 -38.15 4.66
CA GLY A 68 -33.97 -37.63 3.28
C GLY A 68 -33.30 -36.25 3.24
N VAL A 69 -33.72 -35.32 4.09
CA VAL A 69 -33.13 -33.96 4.18
C VAL A 69 -31.67 -34.02 4.64
N ARG A 70 -31.32 -34.90 5.57
CA ARG A 70 -29.92 -35.11 6.01
C ARG A 70 -29.05 -35.64 4.87
N ALA A 71 -29.54 -36.57 4.07
CA ALA A 71 -28.84 -37.10 2.90
C ALA A 71 -28.63 -36.02 1.83
N GLU A 72 -29.64 -35.18 1.63
CA GLU A 72 -29.53 -34.04 0.68
C GLU A 72 -28.53 -32.99 1.16
N ILE A 73 -28.56 -32.64 2.44
CA ILE A 73 -27.57 -31.74 3.05
C ILE A 73 -26.15 -32.33 2.94
N ALA A 74 -25.96 -33.61 3.16
CA ALA A 74 -24.68 -34.29 3.00
C ALA A 74 -24.19 -34.21 1.55
N THR A 75 -25.07 -34.45 0.59
CA THR A 75 -24.75 -34.39 -0.85
C THR A 75 -24.39 -32.95 -1.28
N LEU A 76 -25.15 -31.95 -0.83
CA LEU A 76 -24.84 -30.53 -1.08
C LEU A 76 -23.51 -30.11 -0.46
N ARG A 77 -23.22 -30.60 0.75
CA ARG A 77 -21.95 -30.36 1.43
C ARG A 77 -20.77 -30.93 0.65
N ASP A 78 -20.90 -32.15 0.16
CA ASP A 78 -19.86 -32.80 -0.66
C ASP A 78 -19.68 -32.09 -2.00
N GLN A 79 -20.75 -31.66 -2.66
CA GLN A 79 -20.67 -30.86 -3.87
C GLN A 79 -20.01 -29.51 -3.65
N LEU A 80 -20.33 -28.85 -2.53
CA LEU A 80 -19.72 -27.58 -2.14
C LEU A 80 -18.22 -27.75 -1.86
N THR A 81 -17.86 -28.81 -1.14
CA THR A 81 -16.46 -29.14 -0.85
C THR A 81 -15.68 -29.42 -2.14
N GLN A 82 -16.23 -30.21 -3.06
CA GLN A 82 -15.59 -30.48 -4.35
C GLN A 82 -15.44 -29.22 -5.23
N ARG A 83 -16.42 -28.30 -5.20
CA ARG A 83 -16.32 -27.01 -5.90
C ARG A 83 -15.28 -26.12 -5.28
N LEU A 84 -15.22 -26.06 -3.93
CA LEU A 84 -14.20 -25.34 -3.19
C LEU A 84 -12.81 -25.90 -3.50
N ASP A 85 -12.63 -27.21 -3.47
CA ASP A 85 -11.35 -27.85 -3.79
C ASP A 85 -10.87 -27.56 -5.22
N LYS A 86 -11.78 -27.57 -6.20
CA LYS A 86 -11.46 -27.18 -7.58
C LYS A 86 -11.11 -25.69 -7.68
N THR A 87 -11.84 -24.83 -6.98
CA THR A 87 -11.57 -23.38 -6.97
C THR A 87 -10.23 -23.11 -6.28
N ILE A 88 -9.95 -23.77 -5.16
CA ILE A 88 -8.68 -23.70 -4.43
C ILE A 88 -7.52 -24.24 -5.30
N ALA A 89 -7.71 -25.37 -5.97
CA ALA A 89 -6.70 -25.92 -6.86
C ALA A 89 -6.35 -24.96 -8.02
N ASN A 90 -7.35 -24.29 -8.58
CA ASN A 90 -7.15 -23.28 -9.63
C ASN A 90 -6.57 -21.96 -9.10
N SER A 91 -6.80 -21.61 -7.83
CA SER A 91 -6.26 -20.41 -7.20
C SER A 91 -4.84 -20.57 -6.66
N LYS A 92 -4.31 -21.78 -6.59
CA LYS A 92 -2.95 -22.07 -6.08
C LYS A 92 -1.84 -21.38 -6.88
N ARG A 93 -2.10 -20.97 -8.12
CA ARG A 93 -1.17 -20.22 -8.98
C ARG A 93 -1.94 -19.10 -9.70
N SER A 94 -2.48 -18.16 -8.94
CA SER A 94 -3.14 -17.00 -9.53
C SER A 94 -2.11 -15.96 -9.94
N LEU A 95 -2.21 -15.45 -11.15
CA LEU A 95 -1.50 -14.26 -11.60
C LEU A 95 -2.51 -13.11 -11.66
N SER A 96 -2.27 -12.06 -10.90
CA SER A 96 -2.99 -10.80 -10.98
C SER A 96 -2.11 -9.77 -11.67
N ILE A 97 -2.65 -9.12 -12.66
CA ILE A 97 -2.00 -8.01 -13.37
C ILE A 97 -2.78 -6.76 -12.99
N SER A 98 -2.07 -5.76 -12.52
CA SER A 98 -2.63 -4.45 -12.21
C SER A 98 -1.67 -3.37 -12.67
N GLY A 99 -2.21 -2.20 -12.94
CA GLY A 99 -1.39 -1.09 -13.38
C GLY A 99 -2.06 0.24 -13.17
N SER A 100 -1.27 1.30 -13.29
CA SER A 100 -1.78 2.66 -13.27
C SER A 100 -0.94 3.56 -14.15
N THR A 101 -1.56 4.58 -14.69
CA THR A 101 -0.87 5.65 -15.43
C THR A 101 -1.41 7.00 -14.99
N GLN A 102 -0.53 7.98 -14.94
CA GLN A 102 -0.84 9.35 -14.53
C GLN A 102 -0.31 10.33 -15.57
N THR A 103 -1.22 11.13 -16.11
CA THR A 103 -0.89 12.25 -16.99
C THR A 103 -1.32 13.54 -16.33
N ARG A 104 -0.46 14.55 -16.33
CA ARG A 104 -0.66 15.82 -15.64
C ARG A 104 -0.44 16.98 -16.58
N TYR A 105 -1.30 17.98 -16.48
CA TYR A 105 -1.02 19.34 -16.90
C TYR A 105 -0.65 20.17 -15.68
N SER A 106 0.40 20.96 -15.77
CA SER A 106 0.84 21.81 -14.67
C SER A 106 1.16 23.20 -15.20
N ALA A 107 0.74 24.23 -14.47
CA ALA A 107 1.05 25.62 -14.74
C ALA A 107 1.49 26.32 -13.46
N SER A 108 2.60 27.06 -13.50
CA SER A 108 3.15 27.79 -12.35
C SER A 108 3.46 29.25 -12.69
N THR A 109 3.36 30.11 -11.67
CA THR A 109 3.57 31.56 -11.84
C THR A 109 5.04 31.96 -11.74
N SER A 110 5.85 31.19 -11.00
CA SER A 110 7.28 31.49 -10.82
C SER A 110 8.09 30.20 -10.67
N PRO A 111 8.94 29.82 -11.62
CA PRO A 111 9.02 30.40 -12.97
C PRO A 111 7.70 30.18 -13.72
N ASN A 112 7.38 31.11 -14.63
CA ASN A 112 6.20 30.98 -15.48
C ASN A 112 6.42 29.84 -16.48
N LYS A 113 5.88 28.67 -16.14
CA LYS A 113 5.97 27.44 -16.93
C LYS A 113 4.63 26.73 -16.94
N ASN A 114 4.28 26.18 -18.10
CA ASN A 114 3.14 25.31 -18.24
C ASN A 114 3.45 24.18 -19.21
N GLY A 115 2.72 23.09 -19.09
CA GLY A 115 2.85 21.97 -20.01
C GLY A 115 2.25 20.69 -19.51
N PHE A 116 2.08 19.78 -20.43
CA PHE A 116 1.75 18.40 -20.12
C PHE A 116 3.00 17.62 -19.74
N LEU A 117 2.86 16.76 -18.77
CA LEU A 117 3.90 15.82 -18.38
C LEU A 117 3.29 14.45 -18.08
N PHE A 118 4.03 13.44 -18.40
CA PHE A 118 3.78 12.08 -17.95
C PHE A 118 4.34 11.94 -16.52
N ASN A 119 3.47 11.69 -15.55
CA ASN A 119 3.89 11.66 -14.15
C ASN A 119 4.45 10.30 -13.76
N SER A 120 3.68 9.24 -14.01
CA SER A 120 4.11 7.86 -13.75
C SER A 120 3.29 6.86 -14.57
N ALA A 121 3.86 5.70 -14.82
CA ALA A 121 3.16 4.47 -15.15
C ALA A 121 3.76 3.32 -14.36
N ILE A 122 2.91 2.47 -13.84
CA ILE A 122 3.31 1.31 -13.04
C ILE A 122 2.53 0.10 -13.58
N LEU A 123 3.24 -1.00 -13.82
CA LEU A 123 2.68 -2.31 -14.08
C LEU A 123 3.11 -3.24 -12.94
N SER A 124 2.19 -3.94 -12.34
CA SER A 124 2.44 -4.83 -11.22
C SER A 124 1.87 -6.23 -11.50
N LEU A 125 2.73 -7.22 -11.36
CA LEU A 125 2.41 -8.63 -11.42
C LEU A 125 2.47 -9.21 -10.02
N LYS A 126 1.37 -9.80 -9.56
CA LYS A 126 1.29 -10.44 -8.24
C LYS A 126 0.75 -11.85 -8.40
N GLY A 127 1.25 -12.77 -7.60
CA GLY A 127 0.74 -14.14 -7.66
C GLY A 127 1.18 -14.98 -6.47
N TYR A 128 0.59 -16.17 -6.37
CA TYR A 128 0.96 -17.14 -5.36
C TYR A 128 1.84 -18.23 -5.97
N LEU A 129 2.92 -18.58 -5.28
CA LEU A 129 3.72 -19.78 -5.56
C LEU A 129 3.13 -20.98 -4.80
N LYS A 130 2.67 -20.74 -3.56
CA LYS A 130 1.99 -21.73 -2.73
C LYS A 130 0.94 -21.02 -1.88
N ARG A 131 -0.23 -21.61 -1.77
CA ARG A 131 -1.29 -21.19 -0.84
C ARG A 131 -1.85 -22.41 -0.14
N ASP A 132 -1.75 -22.40 1.17
CA ASP A 132 -2.21 -23.47 2.03
C ASP A 132 -3.19 -22.90 3.04
N TYR A 133 -4.46 -23.17 2.80
CA TYR A 133 -5.54 -22.65 3.66
C TYR A 133 -5.70 -23.44 4.96
N GLU A 134 -5.30 -24.72 4.98
CA GLU A 134 -5.41 -25.56 6.17
C GLU A 134 -4.39 -25.14 7.22
N GLU A 135 -3.16 -24.89 6.80
CA GLU A 135 -2.10 -24.41 7.68
C GLU A 135 -2.06 -22.87 7.80
N GLY A 136 -2.88 -22.16 7.04
CA GLY A 136 -2.88 -20.69 7.01
C GLY A 136 -1.56 -20.07 6.53
N LYS A 137 -0.83 -20.78 5.66
CA LYS A 137 0.48 -20.36 5.15
C LYS A 137 0.42 -20.09 3.66
N SER A 138 1.13 -19.05 3.21
CA SER A 138 1.23 -18.79 1.79
C SER A 138 2.60 -18.21 1.40
N ILE A 139 3.00 -18.48 0.16
CA ILE A 139 4.15 -17.85 -0.48
C ILE A 139 3.64 -17.13 -1.72
N SER A 140 3.84 -15.83 -1.78
CA SER A 140 3.47 -15.00 -2.91
C SER A 140 4.65 -14.19 -3.43
N TYR A 141 4.52 -13.65 -4.62
CA TYR A 141 5.51 -12.76 -5.21
C TYR A 141 4.84 -11.48 -5.72
N THR A 142 5.62 -10.42 -5.76
CA THR A 142 5.26 -9.16 -6.40
C THR A 142 6.42 -8.73 -7.29
N LEU A 143 6.12 -8.43 -8.56
CA LEU A 143 7.04 -7.85 -9.52
C LEU A 143 6.39 -6.61 -10.11
N GLY A 144 7.01 -5.45 -9.92
CA GLY A 144 6.54 -4.18 -10.44
C GLY A 144 7.56 -3.56 -11.38
N LEU A 145 7.08 -2.99 -12.47
CA LEU A 145 7.85 -2.15 -13.38
C LEU A 145 7.20 -0.77 -13.40
N GLY A 146 8.00 0.27 -13.30
CA GLY A 146 7.48 1.65 -13.29
C GLY A 146 8.37 2.59 -14.06
N SER A 147 7.72 3.58 -14.66
CA SER A 147 8.38 4.74 -15.28
C SER A 147 7.87 6.01 -14.60
N ASN A 148 8.75 6.96 -14.43
CA ASN A 148 8.44 8.28 -13.88
C ASN A 148 8.66 9.38 -14.94
N THR A 149 8.69 10.61 -14.50
CA THR A 149 8.94 11.79 -15.35
C THR A 149 10.24 11.75 -16.15
N SER A 150 11.18 10.89 -15.80
CA SER A 150 12.43 10.67 -16.56
C SER A 150 12.28 9.68 -17.70
N TYR A 151 11.10 9.08 -17.87
CA TYR A 151 10.76 8.07 -18.90
C TYR A 151 11.60 6.80 -18.87
N ASN A 152 12.34 6.57 -17.80
CA ASN A 152 13.13 5.35 -17.60
C ASN A 152 12.28 4.27 -16.94
N LEU A 153 12.17 3.13 -17.60
CA LEU A 153 11.51 1.96 -17.03
C LEU A 153 12.45 1.27 -16.02
N GLN A 154 12.00 1.13 -14.78
CA GLN A 154 12.79 0.55 -13.70
C GLN A 154 11.95 -0.43 -12.88
N PRO A 155 12.57 -1.46 -12.28
CA PRO A 155 11.93 -2.26 -11.26
C PRO A 155 11.46 -1.38 -10.09
N THR A 156 10.20 -1.53 -9.70
CA THR A 156 9.65 -0.88 -8.50
C THR A 156 9.68 -1.86 -7.34
N ASP A 157 8.64 -2.65 -7.17
CA ASP A 157 8.57 -3.66 -6.14
C ASP A 157 9.03 -5.02 -6.73
N ALA A 158 9.96 -5.70 -6.07
CA ALA A 158 10.45 -7.02 -6.49
C ALA A 158 10.77 -7.84 -5.24
N TYR A 159 9.78 -8.56 -4.71
CA TYR A 159 9.94 -9.31 -3.48
C TYR A 159 9.12 -10.60 -3.46
N LEU A 160 9.59 -11.54 -2.63
CA LEU A 160 8.82 -12.69 -2.17
C LEU A 160 8.22 -12.38 -0.80
N GLN A 161 6.98 -12.83 -0.58
CA GLN A 161 6.29 -12.71 0.68
C GLN A 161 5.92 -14.10 1.21
N TYR A 162 6.32 -14.36 2.44
CA TYR A 162 5.86 -15.51 3.22
C TYR A 162 4.87 -15.03 4.27
N SER A 163 3.70 -15.66 4.34
CA SER A 163 2.61 -15.26 5.23
C SER A 163 2.17 -16.41 6.11
N ILE A 164 1.86 -16.12 7.39
CA ILE A 164 1.45 -17.08 8.41
C ILE A 164 0.19 -16.56 9.13
N GLY A 165 -0.76 -17.46 9.40
CA GLY A 165 -1.92 -17.21 10.25
C GLY A 165 -3.12 -16.64 9.53
N GLN A 166 -3.29 -16.94 8.24
CA GLN A 166 -4.49 -16.60 7.47
C GLN A 166 -5.43 -17.82 7.47
N SER A 167 -6.61 -17.67 8.05
CA SER A 167 -7.61 -18.76 8.09
C SER A 167 -8.74 -18.58 7.09
N LEU A 168 -9.18 -17.33 6.86
CA LEU A 168 -10.27 -16.94 5.95
C LEU A 168 -9.82 -15.84 5.00
N ASP A 169 -10.55 -15.62 3.90
CA ASP A 169 -10.23 -14.56 2.93
C ASP A 169 -10.31 -13.15 3.55
N ILE A 170 -11.19 -12.94 4.51
CA ILE A 170 -11.30 -11.69 5.27
C ILE A 170 -10.18 -11.54 6.31
N ASP A 171 -9.62 -12.65 6.79
CA ASP A 171 -8.51 -12.63 7.71
C ASP A 171 -7.23 -12.29 6.98
N LYS A 172 -6.45 -11.43 7.60
CA LYS A 172 -5.09 -11.16 7.14
C LYS A 172 -4.11 -11.97 7.97
N PRO A 173 -2.98 -12.37 7.37
CA PRO A 173 -1.91 -12.99 8.13
C PRO A 173 -1.47 -12.10 9.28
N TYR A 174 -1.32 -12.66 10.48
CA TYR A 174 -0.76 -11.91 11.61
C TYR A 174 0.74 -11.70 11.48
N LEU A 175 1.41 -12.47 10.62
CA LEU A 175 2.82 -12.27 10.26
C LEU A 175 3.04 -12.45 8.76
N ASN A 176 3.63 -11.45 8.16
CA ASN A 176 4.17 -11.48 6.80
C ASN A 176 5.66 -11.18 6.83
N VAL A 177 6.44 -11.88 6.03
CA VAL A 177 7.86 -11.65 5.83
C VAL A 177 8.11 -11.38 4.35
N ASN A 178 8.48 -10.16 4.02
CA ASN A 178 8.87 -9.79 2.66
C ASN A 178 10.38 -9.78 2.54
N ILE A 179 10.90 -10.34 1.44
CA ILE A 179 12.34 -10.36 1.12
C ILE A 179 12.51 -9.85 -0.31
N GLY A 180 13.23 -8.76 -0.48
CA GLY A 180 13.50 -8.12 -1.77
C GLY A 180 13.32 -6.62 -1.75
N GLN A 181 13.18 -6.02 -2.95
CA GLN A 181 12.95 -4.59 -3.10
C GLN A 181 11.49 -4.24 -2.84
N GLN A 182 11.25 -3.31 -1.93
CA GLN A 182 9.91 -2.90 -1.50
C GLN A 182 9.89 -1.47 -1.00
N LYS A 183 8.71 -0.86 -1.00
CA LYS A 183 8.50 0.47 -0.41
C LYS A 183 8.68 0.41 1.10
N LYS A 184 9.40 1.37 1.66
CA LYS A 184 9.52 1.54 3.11
C LYS A 184 8.16 1.87 3.72
N ASN A 185 7.93 1.48 4.98
CA ASN A 185 6.64 1.63 5.66
C ASN A 185 6.73 2.70 6.76
N PHE A 186 7.10 3.92 6.38
CA PHE A 186 7.25 5.05 7.30
C PHE A 186 6.13 6.08 7.08
N GLY A 187 5.44 6.46 8.16
CA GLY A 187 4.43 7.50 8.15
C GLY A 187 3.14 7.13 7.41
N LEU A 188 2.17 8.01 7.45
CA LEU A 188 0.89 7.85 6.75
C LEU A 188 1.00 8.30 5.30
N GLU A 189 1.52 9.50 5.07
CA GLU A 189 1.60 10.13 3.75
C GLU A 189 2.42 9.29 2.75
N ALA A 190 3.59 8.82 3.19
CA ALA A 190 4.47 8.03 2.35
C ALA A 190 3.95 6.62 2.08
N THR A 191 3.16 6.04 2.98
CA THR A 191 2.60 4.68 2.83
C THR A 191 1.28 4.66 2.07
N THR A 192 0.52 5.76 2.09
CA THR A 192 -0.72 5.88 1.33
C THR A 192 -0.43 5.75 -0.18
N THR A 193 -1.21 4.92 -0.85
CA THR A 193 -1.07 4.71 -2.29
C THR A 193 -1.60 5.91 -3.09
N GLU A 194 -1.06 6.13 -4.27
CA GLU A 194 -1.37 7.31 -5.10
C GLU A 194 -2.86 7.40 -5.47
N ASP A 195 -3.53 6.27 -5.62
CA ASP A 195 -4.97 6.19 -5.87
C ASP A 195 -5.81 6.75 -4.70
N LYS A 196 -5.31 6.64 -3.47
CA LYS A 196 -6.00 7.08 -2.25
C LYS A 196 -5.57 8.45 -1.74
N GLN A 197 -4.50 9.02 -2.30
CA GLN A 197 -4.05 10.37 -1.91
C GLN A 197 -5.00 11.44 -2.45
N PRO A 198 -5.53 12.36 -1.59
CA PRO A 198 -6.33 13.49 -2.05
C PRO A 198 -5.51 14.46 -2.90
N ALA A 199 -4.31 14.82 -2.46
CA ALA A 199 -3.44 15.75 -3.16
C ALA A 199 -2.57 15.02 -4.21
N ILE A 200 -2.33 15.70 -5.34
CA ILE A 200 -1.49 15.18 -6.43
C ILE A 200 -0.03 14.97 -5.98
N ASN A 201 0.50 15.89 -5.18
CA ASN A 201 1.88 15.82 -4.70
C ASN A 201 1.93 15.31 -3.26
N LEU A 202 2.97 14.54 -2.95
CA LEU A 202 3.31 14.18 -1.56
C LEU A 202 3.63 15.41 -0.72
N ALA A 203 3.49 15.29 0.61
CA ALA A 203 3.97 16.28 1.56
C ALA A 203 5.46 16.57 1.37
N GLN A 204 5.86 17.82 1.61
CA GLN A 204 7.24 18.26 1.42
C GLN A 204 8.22 17.38 2.20
N PHE A 205 7.94 17.11 3.47
CA PHE A 205 8.80 16.26 4.29
C PHE A 205 8.93 14.83 3.73
N ALA A 206 7.86 14.26 3.19
CA ALA A 206 7.88 12.91 2.63
C ALA A 206 8.79 12.82 1.40
N SER A 207 8.74 13.84 0.54
CA SER A 207 9.61 13.96 -0.64
C SER A 207 11.05 14.31 -0.25
N LYS A 208 11.24 15.33 0.61
CA LYS A 208 12.58 15.85 0.98
C LYS A 208 13.41 14.86 1.81
N LEU A 209 12.75 14.05 2.65
CA LEU A 209 13.40 13.01 3.45
C LEU A 209 13.42 11.63 2.75
N GLY A 210 12.86 11.51 1.55
CA GLY A 210 12.83 10.27 0.77
C GLY A 210 12.06 9.13 1.46
N LEU A 211 10.98 9.45 2.20
CA LEU A 211 10.26 8.47 3.01
C LEU A 211 9.47 7.47 2.16
N SER A 212 9.02 7.88 0.98
CA SER A 212 8.29 7.03 0.02
C SER A 212 9.22 6.16 -0.84
N ALA A 213 10.54 6.29 -0.70
CA ALA A 213 11.50 5.53 -1.51
C ALA A 213 11.46 4.04 -1.18
N ARG A 214 11.72 3.23 -2.20
CA ARG A 214 11.93 1.79 -2.07
C ARG A 214 13.35 1.49 -1.64
N ASP A 215 13.54 0.29 -1.07
CA ASP A 215 14.86 -0.21 -0.73
C ASP A 215 14.85 -1.76 -0.73
N ILE A 216 16.04 -2.36 -0.81
CA ILE A 216 16.22 -3.80 -0.80
C ILE A 216 16.43 -4.26 0.64
N GLY A 217 15.67 -5.24 1.10
CA GLY A 217 15.77 -5.72 2.47
C GLY A 217 14.74 -6.76 2.86
N ILE A 218 14.56 -6.90 4.17
CA ILE A 218 13.60 -7.80 4.79
C ILE A 218 12.65 -6.96 5.63
N ARG A 219 11.35 -7.22 5.53
CA ARG A 219 10.33 -6.59 6.36
C ARG A 219 9.41 -7.64 6.97
N PHE A 220 9.21 -7.52 8.28
CA PHE A 220 8.24 -8.26 9.07
C PHE A 220 7.07 -7.34 9.36
N TYR A 221 5.86 -7.76 9.07
CA TYR A 221 4.68 -6.94 9.32
C TYR A 221 3.43 -7.79 9.45
N GLY A 222 2.43 -7.23 10.07
CA GLY A 222 1.15 -7.89 10.26
C GLY A 222 0.18 -7.03 11.04
N ASP A 223 -0.87 -7.67 11.50
CA ASP A 223 -1.86 -7.04 12.35
C ASP A 223 -2.33 -7.98 13.46
N LEU A 224 -2.82 -7.39 14.56
CA LEU A 224 -3.22 -8.10 15.75
C LEU A 224 -4.58 -7.61 16.24
N PHE A 225 -5.33 -8.54 16.88
CA PHE A 225 -6.59 -8.27 17.56
C PHE A 225 -7.64 -7.58 16.66
N PRO A 226 -8.00 -8.17 15.50
CA PRO A 226 -8.97 -7.57 14.62
C PRO A 226 -10.39 -7.66 15.17
N VAL A 227 -11.18 -6.61 14.98
CA VAL A 227 -12.63 -6.65 15.03
C VAL A 227 -13.11 -7.07 13.64
N VAL A 228 -13.83 -8.17 13.55
CA VAL A 228 -14.31 -8.76 12.30
C VAL A 228 -15.83 -8.83 12.32
N ASP A 229 -16.48 -8.36 11.27
CA ASP A 229 -17.90 -8.53 11.00
C ASP A 229 -18.09 -9.12 9.61
N LEU A 230 -18.35 -10.41 9.55
CA LEU A 230 -18.50 -11.15 8.30
C LEU A 230 -19.74 -10.71 7.51
N GLY A 231 -20.80 -10.27 8.19
CA GLY A 231 -22.03 -9.82 7.54
C GLY A 231 -21.84 -8.57 6.68
N TYR A 232 -20.93 -7.69 7.10
CA TYR A 232 -20.61 -6.45 6.39
C TYR A 232 -19.26 -6.51 5.66
N ASN A 233 -18.60 -7.67 5.63
CA ASN A 233 -17.24 -7.81 5.10
C ASN A 233 -16.27 -6.76 5.70
N TYR A 234 -16.42 -6.49 6.99
CA TYR A 234 -15.70 -5.46 7.71
C TYR A 234 -14.65 -6.07 8.63
N ARG A 235 -13.45 -5.50 8.57
CA ARG A 235 -12.35 -5.90 9.44
C ARG A 235 -11.45 -4.69 9.74
N ILE A 236 -11.20 -4.46 11.03
CA ILE A 236 -10.24 -3.45 11.49
C ILE A 236 -9.36 -4.07 12.57
N PRO A 237 -8.04 -4.13 12.41
CA PRO A 237 -7.13 -4.58 13.44
C PRO A 237 -6.97 -3.51 14.51
N LEU A 238 -6.81 -3.90 15.78
CA LEU A 238 -6.45 -2.97 16.84
C LEU A 238 -5.03 -2.44 16.64
N ILE A 239 -4.08 -3.32 16.30
CA ILE A 239 -2.67 -2.99 16.13
C ILE A 239 -2.22 -3.46 14.74
N GLU A 240 -1.60 -2.55 13.97
CA GLU A 240 -0.80 -2.89 12.80
C GLU A 240 0.67 -2.61 13.12
N TYR A 241 1.57 -3.51 12.74
CA TYR A 241 2.99 -3.36 13.01
C TYR A 241 3.84 -3.66 11.79
N SER A 242 5.00 -3.03 11.73
CA SER A 242 6.01 -3.27 10.70
C SER A 242 7.41 -3.05 11.28
N LEU A 243 8.34 -3.94 10.95
CA LEU A 243 9.76 -3.84 11.26
C LEU A 243 10.56 -4.20 10.00
N GLY A 244 11.37 -3.28 9.51
CA GLY A 244 12.18 -3.43 8.31
C GLY A 244 13.67 -3.36 8.59
N LEU A 245 14.45 -4.13 7.85
CA LEU A 245 15.91 -4.08 7.78
C LEU A 245 16.30 -3.95 6.30
N TYR A 246 16.92 -2.83 5.94
CA TYR A 246 17.21 -2.48 4.55
C TYR A 246 18.68 -2.16 4.32
N ASN A 247 19.11 -2.18 3.06
CA ASN A 247 20.48 -1.77 2.69
C ASN A 247 20.72 -0.27 2.95
N GLY A 248 19.72 0.58 2.81
CA GLY A 248 19.87 2.03 2.97
C GLY A 248 20.38 2.75 1.72
N SER A 249 20.69 2.00 0.67
CA SER A 249 21.26 2.51 -0.59
C SER A 249 20.21 2.98 -1.60
N GLY A 250 18.92 2.74 -1.31
CA GLY A 250 17.80 3.10 -2.18
C GLY A 250 17.45 2.05 -3.24
N PRO A 251 16.48 2.37 -4.13
CA PRO A 251 15.98 1.41 -5.09
C PRO A 251 17.00 1.10 -6.19
N ASN A 252 16.96 -0.14 -6.69
CA ASN A 252 17.78 -0.61 -7.82
C ASN A 252 19.29 -0.40 -7.64
N THR A 253 19.74 -0.32 -6.40
CA THR A 253 21.14 -0.07 -6.05
C THR A 253 21.65 -1.20 -5.17
N ALA A 254 22.83 -1.73 -5.51
CA ALA A 254 23.51 -2.68 -4.66
C ALA A 254 23.92 -2.03 -3.34
N ASP A 255 24.10 -2.84 -2.33
CA ASP A 255 24.59 -2.36 -1.04
C ASP A 255 25.96 -1.70 -1.19
N THR A 256 26.06 -0.47 -0.71
CA THR A 256 27.26 0.35 -0.85
C THR A 256 28.10 0.38 0.44
N ASN A 257 27.56 -0.14 1.57
CA ASN A 257 28.23 -0.14 2.86
C ASN A 257 27.86 -1.39 3.68
N GLN A 258 28.47 -1.58 4.86
CA GLN A 258 28.19 -2.73 5.72
C GLN A 258 27.04 -2.50 6.70
N ASP A 259 26.59 -1.26 6.86
CA ASP A 259 25.51 -0.89 7.78
C ASP A 259 24.16 -1.16 7.14
N LYS A 260 23.16 -1.45 7.99
CA LYS A 260 21.77 -1.64 7.58
C LYS A 260 20.89 -0.61 8.23
N ASP A 261 19.92 -0.13 7.45
CA ASP A 261 18.91 0.78 7.93
C ASP A 261 17.78 0.00 8.61
N ILE A 262 17.35 0.48 9.76
CA ILE A 262 16.26 -0.12 10.56
C ILE A 262 15.08 0.82 10.51
N GLU A 263 13.91 0.25 10.27
CA GLU A 263 12.62 0.94 10.25
C GLU A 263 11.62 0.24 11.15
N GLY A 264 10.81 0.99 11.87
CA GLY A 264 9.69 0.47 12.64
C GLY A 264 8.46 1.37 12.51
N ARG A 265 7.27 0.76 12.42
CA ARG A 265 5.98 1.45 12.46
C ARG A 265 4.96 0.66 13.26
N ILE A 266 4.18 1.36 14.07
CA ILE A 266 3.02 0.83 14.78
C ILE A 266 1.84 1.77 14.50
N VAL A 267 0.68 1.19 14.21
CA VAL A 267 -0.59 1.91 14.07
C VAL A 267 -1.58 1.29 15.03
N ILE A 268 -2.24 2.12 15.81
CA ILE A 268 -3.32 1.73 16.72
C ILE A 268 -4.61 2.26 16.13
N ASN A 269 -5.51 1.37 15.76
CA ASN A 269 -6.83 1.71 15.26
C ASN A 269 -7.85 1.64 16.40
N ALA A 270 -8.86 2.51 16.38
CA ALA A 270 -9.98 2.38 17.30
C ALA A 270 -10.68 1.03 17.08
N PRO A 271 -10.90 0.23 18.14
CA PRO A 271 -11.58 -1.08 18.04
C PRO A 271 -13.08 -0.87 17.88
N ALA A 272 -13.48 -0.37 16.72
CA ALA A 272 -14.83 0.11 16.45
C ALA A 272 -15.59 -0.88 15.55
N GLY A 273 -16.83 -1.19 15.90
CA GLY A 273 -17.73 -1.95 15.04
C GLY A 273 -18.16 -1.15 13.79
N TYR A 274 -18.76 -1.84 12.84
CA TYR A 274 -19.14 -1.28 11.52
C TYR A 274 -19.97 0.02 11.60
N TYR A 275 -20.86 0.16 12.58
CA TYR A 275 -21.72 1.34 12.76
C TYR A 275 -21.13 2.41 13.68
N SER A 276 -19.97 2.17 14.27
CA SER A 276 -19.35 3.10 15.21
C SER A 276 -18.92 4.42 14.53
N PRO A 277 -19.13 5.59 15.13
CA PRO A 277 -18.59 6.83 14.61
C PRO A 277 -17.06 6.92 14.69
N TYR A 278 -16.44 6.13 15.57
CA TYR A 278 -14.98 6.07 15.71
C TYR A 278 -14.31 5.16 14.69
N ARG A 279 -15.09 4.56 13.79
CA ARG A 279 -14.59 3.75 12.69
C ARG A 279 -13.67 4.59 11.80
N GLY A 280 -12.47 4.11 11.54
CA GLY A 280 -11.48 4.81 10.73
C GLY A 280 -10.58 5.80 11.50
N LEU A 281 -10.72 5.88 12.84
CA LEU A 281 -9.77 6.60 13.68
C LEU A 281 -8.55 5.73 13.92
N ALA A 282 -7.36 6.26 13.60
CA ALA A 282 -6.09 5.57 13.79
C ALA A 282 -4.98 6.54 14.19
N LEU A 283 -4.10 6.08 15.07
CA LEU A 283 -2.89 6.79 15.52
C LEU A 283 -1.67 5.97 15.14
N GLY A 284 -0.75 6.56 14.38
CA GLY A 284 0.49 5.92 13.93
C GLY A 284 1.73 6.53 14.57
N GLY A 285 2.75 5.69 14.75
CA GLY A 285 4.10 6.09 15.12
C GLY A 285 5.13 5.37 14.26
N SER A 286 6.14 6.10 13.79
CA SER A 286 7.19 5.58 12.91
C SER A 286 8.57 6.00 13.36
N PHE A 287 9.51 5.10 13.17
CA PHE A 287 10.92 5.30 13.47
C PHE A 287 11.77 4.77 12.32
N TYR A 288 12.83 5.50 12.00
CA TYR A 288 13.84 5.07 11.03
C TYR A 288 15.23 5.52 11.49
N ARG A 289 16.19 4.62 11.40
CA ARG A 289 17.60 4.88 11.67
C ARG A 289 18.45 4.19 10.63
N GLY A 290 19.34 4.96 10.02
CA GLY A 290 20.27 4.43 9.05
C GLY A 290 21.51 5.28 8.92
N LYS A 291 22.28 4.95 7.89
CA LYS A 291 23.46 5.70 7.51
C LYS A 291 23.41 6.07 6.02
N GLN A 292 24.13 7.10 5.67
CA GLN A 292 24.24 7.61 4.31
C GLN A 292 25.66 8.12 4.05
N ASP A 293 25.96 8.42 2.81
CA ASP A 293 27.20 9.09 2.47
C ASP A 293 27.27 10.49 3.08
N LEU A 294 28.46 10.92 3.43
CA LEU A 294 28.71 12.22 4.03
C LEU A 294 28.81 13.28 2.93
N TYR A 295 27.98 14.32 3.04
CA TYR A 295 27.94 15.45 2.12
C TYR A 295 28.30 16.75 2.82
N LYS A 296 29.00 17.66 2.09
CA LYS A 296 29.16 19.09 2.41
C LYS A 296 28.36 19.89 1.39
N GLY A 297 27.20 20.41 1.78
CA GLY A 297 26.25 20.96 0.85
C GLY A 297 25.82 19.91 -0.19
N THR A 298 26.15 20.11 -1.45
CA THR A 298 25.92 19.17 -2.54
C THR A 298 27.14 18.30 -2.89
N THR A 299 28.30 18.58 -2.27
CA THR A 299 29.54 17.86 -2.57
C THR A 299 29.64 16.60 -1.75
N LEU A 300 29.81 15.47 -2.42
CA LEU A 300 30.04 14.17 -1.81
C LEU A 300 31.47 14.09 -1.25
N ILE A 301 31.60 13.76 0.05
CA ILE A 301 32.89 13.56 0.73
C ILE A 301 33.26 12.09 0.77
N THR A 302 32.28 11.21 1.10
CA THR A 302 32.49 9.77 1.17
C THR A 302 31.52 9.08 0.23
N LYS A 303 31.97 8.05 -0.49
CA LYS A 303 31.12 7.25 -1.36
C LYS A 303 31.15 5.80 -0.88
N GLY A 304 29.97 5.29 -0.51
CA GLY A 304 29.83 3.90 -0.11
C GLY A 304 30.39 3.55 1.27
N GLU A 305 30.78 4.54 2.08
CA GLU A 305 31.30 4.30 3.42
C GLU A 305 30.21 4.37 4.51
N GLY A 306 29.02 4.93 4.18
CA GLY A 306 27.88 4.99 5.10
C GLY A 306 28.18 5.66 6.42
N GLU A 307 28.93 6.76 6.40
CA GLU A 307 29.51 7.35 7.62
C GLU A 307 28.59 8.36 8.31
N ALA A 308 27.64 8.96 7.60
CA ALA A 308 26.74 9.96 8.14
C ALA A 308 25.45 9.35 8.65
N LYS A 309 25.07 9.64 9.90
CA LYS A 309 23.83 9.14 10.49
C LYS A 309 22.62 9.86 9.90
N LYS A 310 21.55 9.11 9.67
CA LYS A 310 20.21 9.64 9.36
C LYS A 310 19.18 9.00 10.28
N ILE A 311 18.35 9.83 10.93
CA ILE A 311 17.34 9.37 11.87
C ILE A 311 16.03 10.10 11.54
N ARG A 312 14.91 9.38 11.60
CA ARG A 312 13.57 9.91 11.37
C ARG A 312 12.64 9.46 12.49
N TYR A 313 11.78 10.34 12.92
CA TYR A 313 10.68 10.06 13.83
C TYR A 313 9.41 10.64 13.20
N GLY A 314 8.34 9.90 13.22
CA GLY A 314 7.05 10.32 12.69
C GLY A 314 5.91 9.93 13.61
N THR A 315 4.89 10.76 13.67
CA THR A 315 3.60 10.42 14.27
C THR A 315 2.51 10.91 13.35
N ASP A 316 1.44 10.14 13.26
CA ASP A 316 0.32 10.45 12.38
C ASP A 316 -1.01 10.11 13.06
N LEU A 317 -2.03 10.88 12.70
CA LEU A 317 -3.41 10.70 13.11
C LEU A 317 -4.27 10.71 11.86
N SER A 318 -5.12 9.71 11.71
CA SER A 318 -6.10 9.67 10.64
C SER A 318 -7.48 9.38 11.18
N TYR A 319 -8.47 10.05 10.61
CA TYR A 319 -9.87 9.75 10.77
C TYR A 319 -10.52 9.78 9.39
N VAL A 320 -10.84 8.61 8.88
CA VAL A 320 -11.46 8.46 7.56
C VAL A 320 -12.78 7.74 7.76
N SER A 321 -13.82 8.51 7.95
CA SER A 321 -15.20 8.02 8.13
C SER A 321 -16.12 8.86 7.26
N ALA A 322 -16.47 8.30 6.10
CA ALA A 322 -17.31 9.01 5.15
C ALA A 322 -18.56 9.63 5.78
N PRO A 323 -18.93 10.87 5.40
CA PRO A 323 -18.35 11.65 4.31
C PRO A 323 -17.09 12.45 4.68
N PHE A 324 -16.63 12.45 5.92
CA PHE A 324 -15.51 13.27 6.38
C PHE A 324 -14.21 12.46 6.43
N GLY A 325 -13.12 13.11 6.02
CA GLY A 325 -11.79 12.62 6.21
C GLY A 325 -10.85 13.68 6.75
N PHE A 326 -10.01 13.27 7.69
CA PHE A 326 -8.97 14.08 8.30
C PHE A 326 -7.70 13.25 8.41
N THR A 327 -6.57 13.82 7.99
CA THR A 327 -5.25 13.25 8.23
C THR A 327 -4.30 14.32 8.69
N ALA A 328 -3.46 13.99 9.66
CA ALA A 328 -2.36 14.82 10.13
C ALA A 328 -1.12 13.98 10.34
N GLU A 329 0.02 14.48 9.94
CA GLU A 329 1.31 13.83 10.14
C GLU A 329 2.36 14.85 10.52
N TYR A 330 3.24 14.48 11.47
CA TYR A 330 4.38 15.27 11.91
C TYR A 330 5.64 14.42 11.88
N VAL A 331 6.71 14.96 11.28
CA VAL A 331 7.98 14.25 11.10
C VAL A 331 9.15 15.12 11.52
N ILE A 332 10.11 14.52 12.22
CA ILE A 332 11.42 15.09 12.54
C ILE A 332 12.50 14.26 11.82
N GLY A 333 13.35 14.94 11.07
CA GLY A 333 14.54 14.38 10.46
C GLY A 333 15.81 14.89 11.16
N LYS A 334 16.80 14.01 11.36
CA LYS A 334 18.13 14.36 11.84
C LYS A 334 19.15 13.76 10.89
N ASP A 335 19.88 14.62 10.20
CA ASP A 335 20.89 14.24 9.22
C ASP A 335 22.25 14.79 9.63
N GLU A 336 23.25 13.92 9.69
CA GLU A 336 24.64 14.31 9.87
C GLU A 336 25.19 14.80 8.53
N LYS A 337 25.84 15.97 8.54
CA LYS A 337 26.45 16.62 7.39
C LYS A 337 27.83 17.15 7.75
N ALA A 338 28.70 17.33 6.76
CA ALA A 338 29.96 17.99 6.93
C ALA A 338 29.80 19.51 6.82
N LEU A 339 30.30 20.25 7.79
CA LEU A 339 30.41 21.72 7.77
C LEU A 339 31.65 22.16 7.03
N SER A 340 32.78 21.46 7.22
CA SER A 340 34.04 21.73 6.57
C SER A 340 34.79 20.42 6.30
N GLY A 341 35.88 20.53 5.57
CA GLY A 341 36.68 19.37 5.17
C GLY A 341 36.31 18.87 3.76
N THR A 342 37.20 18.06 3.20
CA THR A 342 37.07 17.45 1.86
C THR A 342 37.27 15.94 1.91
N THR A 343 37.72 15.42 3.04
CA THR A 343 37.92 13.98 3.29
C THR A 343 37.30 13.61 4.63
N LEU A 344 37.06 12.33 4.84
CA LEU A 344 36.50 11.80 6.09
C LEU A 344 37.34 12.19 7.31
N ALA A 345 38.65 12.13 7.17
CA ALA A 345 39.62 12.39 8.27
C ALA A 345 39.62 13.87 8.73
N ASN A 346 39.30 14.82 7.83
CA ASN A 346 39.32 16.26 8.15
C ASN A 346 37.91 16.88 8.17
N ALA A 347 36.86 16.09 8.03
CA ALA A 347 35.49 16.58 8.05
C ALA A 347 35.04 16.95 9.47
N VAL A 348 34.66 18.22 9.66
CA VAL A 348 33.90 18.66 10.83
C VAL A 348 32.44 18.39 10.59
N ARG A 349 31.82 17.54 11.42
CA ARG A 349 30.46 17.08 11.27
C ARG A 349 29.48 17.81 12.20
N ALA A 350 28.28 18.02 11.73
CA ALA A 350 27.17 18.49 12.56
C ALA A 350 25.87 17.78 12.15
N THR A 351 24.96 17.70 13.12
CA THR A 351 23.62 17.17 12.88
C THR A 351 22.68 18.32 12.58
N THR A 352 22.10 18.31 11.38
CA THR A 352 21.01 19.21 10.99
C THR A 352 19.68 18.55 11.38
N GLN A 353 18.83 19.28 12.08
CA GLN A 353 17.49 18.83 12.41
C GLN A 353 16.48 19.54 11.51
N SER A 354 15.71 18.75 10.78
CA SER A 354 14.56 19.22 10.01
C SER A 354 13.25 18.79 10.63
N LYS A 355 12.18 19.52 10.36
CA LYS A 355 10.82 19.15 10.77
C LYS A 355 9.82 19.47 9.67
N GLY A 356 8.77 18.67 9.60
CA GLY A 356 7.66 18.92 8.70
C GLY A 356 6.37 18.37 9.24
N TYR A 357 5.27 18.99 8.84
CA TYR A 357 3.94 18.46 9.13
C TYR A 357 2.97 18.78 8.00
N THR A 358 1.96 17.94 7.89
CA THR A 358 0.85 18.15 6.97
C THR A 358 -0.48 17.89 7.67
N VAL A 359 -1.49 18.63 7.28
CA VAL A 359 -2.87 18.42 7.70
C VAL A 359 -3.74 18.46 6.46
N THR A 360 -4.55 17.44 6.25
CA THR A 360 -5.49 17.35 5.14
C THR A 360 -6.90 17.12 5.66
N LEU A 361 -7.84 17.94 5.20
CA LEU A 361 -9.26 17.80 5.44
C LEU A 361 -9.93 17.55 4.10
N PHE A 362 -10.85 16.59 4.06
CA PHE A 362 -11.63 16.34 2.85
C PHE A 362 -13.06 15.93 3.20
N TYR A 363 -13.93 16.18 2.25
CA TYR A 363 -15.33 15.75 2.31
C TYR A 363 -15.64 14.94 1.06
N GLU A 364 -16.34 13.83 1.21
CA GLU A 364 -16.62 12.93 0.11
C GLU A 364 -18.11 12.61 0.04
N TRP A 365 -18.71 12.81 -1.13
CA TRP A 365 -20.07 12.38 -1.40
C TRP A 365 -20.15 11.56 -2.67
N GLY A 366 -21.15 10.70 -2.76
CA GLY A 366 -21.31 9.70 -3.80
C GLY A 366 -20.95 8.31 -3.29
N GLU A 367 -20.50 7.45 -4.19
CA GLU A 367 -19.98 6.14 -3.84
C GLU A 367 -18.65 6.26 -3.11
N GLN A 368 -18.35 5.33 -2.23
CA GLN A 368 -17.19 5.46 -1.35
C GLN A 368 -16.25 4.26 -1.57
N PHE A 369 -15.00 4.56 -1.85
CA PHE A 369 -13.96 3.57 -2.15
C PHE A 369 -13.04 3.25 -0.96
N TYR A 370 -13.30 3.82 0.20
CA TYR A 370 -12.50 3.52 1.37
C TYR A 370 -12.80 2.12 1.91
N LYS A 371 -11.78 1.45 2.39
CA LYS A 371 -11.86 0.12 2.98
C LYS A 371 -12.98 -0.04 4.02
N ASN A 372 -13.33 1.06 4.71
CA ASN A 372 -14.35 1.09 5.75
C ASN A 372 -15.69 1.66 5.25
N SER A 373 -15.86 1.86 3.96
CA SER A 373 -17.08 2.44 3.42
C SER A 373 -18.20 1.42 3.34
N ARG A 374 -19.43 1.88 3.62
CA ARG A 374 -20.64 1.07 3.46
C ARG A 374 -21.06 0.90 2.01
N ASN A 375 -20.84 1.95 1.22
CA ASN A 375 -21.22 1.99 -0.18
C ASN A 375 -19.95 1.86 -1.01
N GLN A 376 -19.45 0.64 -1.13
CA GLN A 376 -18.32 0.36 -1.99
C GLN A 376 -18.82 0.24 -3.42
N SER A 377 -18.28 1.05 -4.32
CA SER A 377 -18.52 0.87 -5.75
C SER A 377 -18.00 -0.49 -6.20
N ARG A 378 -18.80 -1.18 -6.99
CA ARG A 378 -18.44 -2.49 -7.57
C ARG A 378 -18.29 -2.43 -9.08
N ASN A 379 -18.70 -1.31 -9.68
CA ASN A 379 -18.81 -1.18 -11.13
C ASN A 379 -17.96 0.00 -11.60
N ASP A 380 -17.17 -0.23 -12.62
CA ASP A 380 -16.40 0.79 -13.34
C ASP A 380 -17.24 1.23 -14.54
N ASP A 381 -18.25 2.06 -14.33
CA ASP A 381 -19.16 2.51 -15.36
C ASP A 381 -18.72 3.79 -16.08
N TRP A 382 -17.54 4.30 -15.76
CA TRP A 382 -16.92 5.50 -16.35
C TRP A 382 -17.68 6.82 -16.16
N TRP A 383 -18.72 6.83 -15.35
CA TRP A 383 -19.37 8.05 -14.91
C TRP A 383 -18.75 8.52 -13.59
N PRO A 384 -18.67 9.84 -13.38
CA PRO A 384 -18.23 10.35 -12.09
C PRO A 384 -19.22 9.94 -11.01
N THR A 385 -18.75 9.13 -10.07
CA THR A 385 -19.56 8.55 -9.00
C THR A 385 -19.28 9.21 -7.66
N THR A 386 -18.10 9.79 -7.48
CA THR A 386 -17.66 10.34 -6.21
C THR A 386 -16.92 11.65 -6.40
N PHE A 387 -17.20 12.60 -5.53
CA PHE A 387 -16.64 13.94 -5.54
C PHE A 387 -16.00 14.24 -4.19
N GLN A 388 -14.77 14.73 -4.19
CA GLN A 388 -13.98 14.95 -2.99
C GLN A 388 -13.24 16.28 -3.05
N PRO A 389 -13.83 17.41 -2.57
CA PRO A 389 -13.07 18.60 -2.24
C PRO A 389 -12.17 18.35 -1.05
N PHE A 390 -11.00 18.99 -1.06
CA PHE A 390 -10.07 18.92 0.05
C PHE A 390 -9.30 20.22 0.24
N LEU A 391 -8.83 20.42 1.47
CA LEU A 391 -7.90 21.45 1.87
C LEU A 391 -6.71 20.79 2.55
N ARG A 392 -5.49 21.14 2.12
CA ARG A 392 -4.25 20.67 2.71
C ARG A 392 -3.35 21.83 3.07
N TYR A 393 -2.78 21.78 4.25
CA TYR A 393 -1.68 22.63 4.68
C TYR A 393 -0.45 21.79 4.93
N ASP A 394 0.70 22.20 4.39
CA ASP A 394 1.97 21.48 4.40
C ASP A 394 3.10 22.44 4.79
N HIS A 395 3.82 22.13 5.86
CA HIS A 395 4.92 22.90 6.41
C HIS A 395 6.20 22.08 6.35
N TRP A 396 7.28 22.73 5.94
CA TRP A 396 8.61 22.15 5.92
C TRP A 396 9.66 23.15 6.39
N ASP A 397 10.45 22.76 7.39
CA ASP A 397 11.61 23.46 7.89
C ASP A 397 12.83 22.57 7.70
N PRO A 398 13.74 22.89 6.77
CA PRO A 398 14.90 22.05 6.43
C PRO A 398 16.01 22.07 7.50
N ASP A 399 16.06 23.12 8.33
CA ASP A 399 17.04 23.27 9.41
C ASP A 399 16.48 24.17 10.51
N THR A 400 16.06 23.56 11.60
CA THR A 400 15.45 24.27 12.73
C THR A 400 16.39 25.22 13.46
N ALA A 401 17.70 25.19 13.18
CA ALA A 401 18.67 26.12 13.72
C ALA A 401 18.80 27.41 12.90
N VAL A 402 18.23 27.45 11.70
CA VAL A 402 18.29 28.59 10.78
C VAL A 402 16.92 29.26 10.73
N ALA A 403 16.86 30.53 11.07
CA ALA A 403 15.62 31.28 11.00
C ALA A 403 15.21 31.59 9.55
N SER A 404 13.92 31.64 9.27
CA SER A 404 13.34 32.06 8.00
C SER A 404 13.79 31.22 6.79
N ASN A 405 13.87 29.90 6.96
CA ASN A 405 14.19 28.96 5.89
C ASN A 405 13.04 27.98 5.61
N GLU A 406 11.92 28.17 6.29
CA GLU A 406 10.74 27.31 6.15
C GLU A 406 9.97 27.57 4.85
N SER A 407 9.27 26.53 4.39
CA SER A 407 8.37 26.56 3.24
C SER A 407 6.99 26.05 3.64
N ASN A 408 5.96 26.81 3.30
CA ASN A 408 4.56 26.48 3.56
C ASN A 408 3.82 26.35 2.24
N ILE A 409 3.02 25.29 2.09
CA ILE A 409 2.17 25.11 0.92
C ILE A 409 0.73 24.88 1.39
N THR A 410 -0.17 25.74 0.90
CA THR A 410 -1.61 25.53 1.06
C THR A 410 -2.17 25.06 -0.27
N THR A 411 -2.85 23.92 -0.28
CA THR A 411 -3.46 23.35 -1.47
C THR A 411 -4.96 23.22 -1.29
N LEU A 412 -5.72 23.82 -2.20
CA LEU A 412 -7.13 23.56 -2.43
C LEU A 412 -7.24 22.58 -3.58
N GLY A 413 -8.06 21.55 -3.43
CA GLY A 413 -8.23 20.58 -4.48
C GLY A 413 -9.64 20.02 -4.58
N PHE A 414 -9.87 19.39 -5.72
CA PHE A 414 -11.13 18.74 -6.03
C PHE A 414 -10.85 17.48 -6.83
N ASN A 415 -11.28 16.35 -6.32
CA ASN A 415 -11.14 15.05 -6.96
C ASN A 415 -12.48 14.55 -7.45
N VAL A 416 -12.49 13.96 -8.63
CA VAL A 416 -13.65 13.30 -9.25
C VAL A 416 -13.24 11.86 -9.51
N PHE A 417 -13.90 10.90 -8.85
CA PHE A 417 -13.64 9.49 -9.05
C PHE A 417 -14.66 8.90 -10.03
N PHE A 418 -14.16 8.14 -10.95
CA PHE A 418 -14.93 7.34 -11.92
C PHE A 418 -14.97 5.87 -11.47
N ALA A 419 -13.92 5.43 -10.80
CA ALA A 419 -13.75 4.11 -10.21
C ALA A 419 -12.76 4.19 -9.04
N GLU A 420 -12.55 3.11 -8.31
CA GLU A 420 -11.62 3.08 -7.14
C GLU A 420 -10.22 3.58 -7.49
N THR A 421 -9.71 3.21 -8.67
CA THR A 421 -8.34 3.54 -9.13
C THR A 421 -8.30 4.60 -10.23
N THR A 422 -9.47 5.06 -10.72
CA THR A 422 -9.58 6.00 -11.84
C THR A 422 -10.18 7.30 -11.36
N LYS A 423 -9.40 8.38 -11.43
CA LYS A 423 -9.80 9.70 -10.93
C LYS A 423 -9.22 10.84 -11.75
N PHE A 424 -9.93 11.95 -11.74
CA PHE A 424 -9.46 13.25 -12.18
C PHE A 424 -9.25 14.15 -10.96
N GLN A 425 -8.09 14.80 -10.89
CA GLN A 425 -7.69 15.62 -9.74
C GLN A 425 -7.36 17.03 -10.21
N LEU A 426 -7.89 18.03 -9.51
CA LEU A 426 -7.58 19.45 -9.69
C LEU A 426 -6.98 19.99 -8.40
N ASN A 427 -5.79 20.56 -8.46
CA ASN A 427 -5.10 21.17 -7.34
C ASN A 427 -4.71 22.61 -7.67
N TYR A 428 -4.96 23.50 -6.73
CA TYR A 428 -4.37 24.84 -6.74
C TYR A 428 -3.55 25.01 -5.46
N SER A 429 -2.23 25.16 -5.63
CA SER A 429 -1.27 25.24 -4.53
C SER A 429 -0.66 26.63 -4.46
N ILE A 430 -0.66 27.22 -3.28
CA ILE A 430 -0.01 28.48 -2.94
C ILE A 430 1.20 28.15 -2.07
N SER A 431 2.41 28.42 -2.59
CA SER A 431 3.67 28.19 -1.88
C SER A 431 4.23 29.50 -1.36
N ASP A 432 4.53 29.53 -0.06
CA ASP A 432 5.24 30.60 0.64
C ASP A 432 6.57 30.05 1.18
N ASP A 433 7.57 30.07 0.31
CA ASP A 433 8.94 29.65 0.64
C ASP A 433 9.73 30.90 1.07
N LYS A 434 10.21 30.94 2.29
CA LYS A 434 10.94 32.07 2.86
C LYS A 434 12.29 32.33 2.20
N LEU A 435 12.87 31.30 1.54
CA LEU A 435 14.10 31.46 0.78
C LEU A 435 13.83 31.92 -0.66
N ALA A 436 12.60 31.83 -1.14
CA ALA A 436 12.23 32.26 -2.48
C ALA A 436 11.92 33.75 -2.53
N THR A 437 12.42 34.41 -3.57
CA THR A 437 12.18 35.84 -3.80
C THR A 437 10.72 36.15 -4.18
N LEU A 438 10.02 35.16 -4.74
CA LEU A 438 8.64 35.28 -5.23
C LEU A 438 7.79 34.10 -4.77
N LYS A 439 6.57 34.40 -4.34
CA LYS A 439 5.58 33.34 -4.08
C LYS A 439 5.25 32.60 -5.37
N GLN A 440 5.16 31.29 -5.25
CA GLN A 440 4.83 30.43 -6.38
C GLN A 440 3.40 29.88 -6.22
N ASN A 441 2.54 30.16 -7.19
CA ASN A 441 1.26 29.51 -7.31
C ASN A 441 1.32 28.46 -8.41
N THR A 442 0.78 27.27 -8.14
CA THR A 442 0.77 26.17 -9.09
C THR A 442 -0.64 25.63 -9.25
N PHE A 443 -1.11 25.60 -10.48
CA PHE A 443 -2.29 24.84 -10.87
C PHE A 443 -1.84 23.49 -11.45
N ALA A 444 -2.49 22.41 -11.03
CA ALA A 444 -2.24 21.09 -11.60
C ALA A 444 -3.58 20.38 -11.84
N ALA A 445 -3.71 19.79 -13.01
CA ALA A 445 -4.80 18.92 -13.40
C ALA A 445 -4.21 17.54 -13.76
N GLN A 446 -4.63 16.48 -13.09
CA GLN A 446 -4.10 15.13 -13.28
C GLN A 446 -5.24 14.16 -13.57
N PHE A 447 -5.05 13.34 -14.59
CA PHE A 447 -5.87 12.17 -14.82
C PHE A 447 -5.07 10.93 -14.45
N GLN A 448 -5.65 10.11 -13.60
CA GLN A 448 -5.12 8.80 -13.20
C GLN A 448 -6.09 7.73 -13.68
N PHE A 449 -5.55 6.74 -14.35
CA PHE A 449 -6.26 5.53 -14.76
C PHE A 449 -5.56 4.31 -14.14
N GLY A 450 -6.35 3.42 -13.53
CA GLY A 450 -5.85 2.16 -12.97
C GLY A 450 -6.71 0.98 -13.42
N PHE A 451 -6.13 -0.19 -13.49
CA PHE A 451 -6.79 -1.45 -13.85
C PHE A 451 -6.25 -2.62 -13.04
#